data_2bd9528b3b5848105b97bc5213f6c8db
#
_entry.id   2bd9528b3b5848105b97bc5213f6c8db
#
_cell.length_a   1.000
_cell.length_b   1.000
_cell.length_c   1.000
_cell.angle_alpha   90.00
_cell.angle_beta   90.00
_cell.angle_gamma   90.00
#
_symmetry.space_group_name_H-M   'P 1'
#
loop_
_entity.id
_entity.type
_entity.pdbx_description
1 polymer ?
#
loop_
_entity_poly.entity_id
_entity_poly.type
_entity_poly.pdbx_seq_one_letter_code
_entity_poly.pdbx_strand_id
1 'polypeptide(L)'
;MISQKIVAPSKIEQELFQIWDSLAKKNKTRASLFNLIVYAKQNERYDNIRKIVQSIVEKFPCRVLFITHDDQTKKNFLKTAISVLFQKEKDSDTACDSIDIGVSGSDIEKVPYLLSPHFLPDLPIYLFWPENPIENKGLFEKLKKFASRIIFDSESFESVYQFARYTLQMTKVHPFVDFADIQWIYMENWKNCIAATFYSEERLEKLKGSKIIEIHYTAAHNLSFAQNAIQALYFQGWLSSRLDWHFSKGDKKSKTLTISYNEDTAFKLIPKYNK
;
A
#
# COMPACT_ATOMS: atom_id res chain seq x y z
N MET A 1 -13.69 17.58 1.95
CA MET A 1 -12.32 18.12 1.78
C MET A 1 -12.41 19.63 1.82
N ILE A 2 -11.62 20.29 2.67
CA ILE A 2 -11.39 21.74 2.53
C ILE A 2 -10.46 21.91 1.33
N SER A 3 -10.70 22.95 0.52
CA SER A 3 -9.88 23.27 -0.65
C SER A 3 -8.39 23.34 -0.27
N GLN A 4 -7.54 22.77 -1.08
CA GLN A 4 -6.10 22.79 -0.90
C GLN A 4 -5.58 24.23 -0.88
N LYS A 5 -4.84 24.60 0.16
CA LYS A 5 -4.22 25.91 0.33
C LYS A 5 -2.72 25.81 0.11
N ILE A 6 -2.19 26.53 -0.87
CA ILE A 6 -0.73 26.63 -1.09
C ILE A 6 -0.13 27.45 0.05
N VAL A 7 0.93 26.96 0.66
CA VAL A 7 1.60 27.60 1.80
C VAL A 7 3.12 27.49 1.66
N ALA A 8 3.86 28.43 2.22
CA ALA A 8 5.31 28.29 2.32
C ALA A 8 5.67 27.19 3.32
N PRO A 9 6.75 26.41 3.10
CA PRO A 9 7.17 25.36 4.01
C PRO A 9 7.26 25.76 5.47
N SER A 10 7.81 26.96 5.74
CA SER A 10 7.95 27.51 7.10
C SER A 10 6.64 27.89 7.78
N LYS A 11 5.52 27.91 7.06
CA LYS A 11 4.21 28.33 7.59
C LYS A 11 3.20 27.19 7.71
N ILE A 12 3.58 25.97 7.37
CA ILE A 12 2.67 24.81 7.34
C ILE A 12 1.93 24.64 8.66
N GLU A 13 2.63 24.56 9.79
CA GLU A 13 1.98 24.33 11.09
C GLU A 13 1.16 25.53 11.55
N GLN A 14 1.63 26.74 11.29
CA GLN A 14 0.89 27.97 11.61
C GLN A 14 -0.46 28.03 10.87
N GLU A 15 -0.44 27.70 9.58
CA GLU A 15 -1.64 27.73 8.75
C GLU A 15 -2.59 26.57 9.06
N LEU A 16 -2.05 25.39 9.38
CA LEU A 16 -2.86 24.27 9.89
C LEU A 16 -3.54 24.65 11.21
N PHE A 17 -2.82 25.30 12.12
CA PHE A 17 -3.39 25.77 13.39
C PHE A 17 -4.58 26.70 13.17
N GLN A 18 -4.48 27.69 12.25
CA GLN A 18 -5.57 28.61 11.92
C GLN A 18 -6.80 27.87 11.35
N ILE A 19 -6.57 26.88 10.48
CA ILE A 19 -7.66 26.07 9.93
C ILE A 19 -8.37 25.33 11.07
N TRP A 20 -7.59 24.70 11.98
CA TRP A 20 -8.16 23.95 13.09
C TRP A 20 -8.89 24.82 14.10
N ASP A 21 -8.42 26.02 14.40
CA ASP A 21 -9.14 27.00 15.25
C ASP A 21 -10.52 27.33 14.65
N SER A 22 -10.58 27.50 13.33
CA SER A 22 -11.84 27.75 12.62
C SER A 22 -12.79 26.53 12.61
N LEU A 23 -12.25 25.32 12.56
CA LEU A 23 -13.00 24.06 12.54
C LEU A 23 -13.51 23.69 13.94
N ALA A 24 -12.74 23.95 14.97
CA ALA A 24 -13.15 23.73 16.35
C ALA A 24 -14.42 24.52 16.68
N LYS A 25 -14.54 25.75 16.16
CA LYS A 25 -15.75 26.59 16.28
C LYS A 25 -16.98 25.96 15.59
N LYS A 26 -16.78 24.96 14.72
CA LYS A 26 -17.82 24.20 14.01
C LYS A 26 -17.98 22.78 14.56
N ASN A 27 -17.53 22.52 15.78
CA ASN A 27 -17.56 21.21 16.45
C ASN A 27 -16.84 20.08 15.68
N LYS A 28 -15.81 20.43 14.88
CA LYS A 28 -14.98 19.41 14.21
C LYS A 28 -13.79 19.04 15.06
N THR A 29 -13.53 17.73 15.19
CA THR A 29 -12.47 17.18 16.01
C THR A 29 -11.31 16.72 15.15
N ARG A 30 -10.09 17.13 15.51
CA ARG A 30 -8.86 16.64 14.90
C ARG A 30 -8.50 15.29 15.51
N ALA A 31 -8.31 14.28 14.67
CA ALA A 31 -7.83 12.97 15.11
C ALA A 31 -6.75 12.45 14.16
N SER A 32 -5.82 11.68 14.73
CA SER A 32 -4.81 10.95 13.96
C SER A 32 -4.33 9.75 14.77
N LEU A 33 -4.28 8.58 14.12
CA LEU A 33 -3.80 7.32 14.70
C LEU A 33 -2.33 7.06 14.34
N PHE A 34 -1.86 7.62 13.23
CA PHE A 34 -0.50 7.48 12.73
C PHE A 34 -0.16 8.61 11.76
N ASN A 35 1.12 8.72 11.43
CA ASN A 35 1.59 9.54 10.33
C ASN A 35 1.71 8.65 9.08
N LEU A 36 1.13 9.07 7.95
CA LEU A 36 1.21 8.36 6.69
C LEU A 36 2.05 9.15 5.68
N ILE A 37 3.27 8.72 5.44
CA ILE A 37 4.08 9.23 4.34
C ILE A 37 3.66 8.48 3.08
N VAL A 38 3.33 9.21 2.02
CA VAL A 38 2.99 8.63 0.72
C VAL A 38 3.94 9.19 -0.32
N TYR A 39 4.57 8.33 -1.09
CA TYR A 39 5.33 8.73 -2.26
C TYR A 39 4.59 8.31 -3.53
N ALA A 40 4.42 9.24 -4.46
CA ALA A 40 3.82 8.96 -5.77
C ALA A 40 4.54 9.75 -6.85
N LYS A 41 4.80 9.12 -7.99
CA LYS A 41 5.18 9.80 -9.21
C LYS A 41 3.96 10.41 -9.89
N GLN A 42 4.18 11.46 -10.68
CA GLN A 42 3.13 12.05 -11.51
C GLN A 42 2.95 11.24 -12.81
N ASN A 43 2.41 10.04 -12.68
CA ASN A 43 2.18 9.07 -13.73
C ASN A 43 0.72 8.58 -13.75
N GLU A 44 0.41 7.60 -14.60
CA GLU A 44 -0.94 7.02 -14.73
C GLU A 44 -1.50 6.42 -13.43
N ARG A 45 -0.64 6.03 -12.48
CA ARG A 45 -1.03 5.46 -11.19
C ARG A 45 -1.39 6.51 -10.14
N TYR A 46 -1.02 7.77 -10.36
CA TYR A 46 -1.18 8.85 -9.38
C TYR A 46 -2.59 8.98 -8.82
N ASP A 47 -3.60 9.02 -9.69
CA ASP A 47 -4.99 9.16 -9.27
C ASP A 47 -5.49 7.96 -8.46
N ASN A 48 -5.01 6.76 -8.79
CA ASN A 48 -5.33 5.55 -8.04
C ASN A 48 -4.71 5.59 -6.64
N ILE A 49 -3.45 6.02 -6.51
CA ILE A 49 -2.78 6.20 -5.21
C ILE A 49 -3.54 7.21 -4.36
N ARG A 50 -3.98 8.33 -4.92
CA ARG A 50 -4.82 9.31 -4.23
C ARG A 50 -6.14 8.71 -3.72
N LYS A 51 -6.81 7.88 -4.51
CA LYS A 51 -8.05 7.18 -4.09
C LYS A 51 -7.78 6.19 -2.96
N ILE A 52 -6.67 5.45 -3.02
CA ILE A 52 -6.26 4.53 -1.94
C ILE A 52 -6.05 5.32 -0.64
N VAL A 53 -5.29 6.42 -0.67
CA VAL A 53 -5.06 7.27 0.50
C VAL A 53 -6.36 7.83 1.06
N GLN A 54 -7.27 8.29 0.19
CA GLN A 54 -8.59 8.75 0.61
C GLN A 54 -9.37 7.64 1.33
N SER A 55 -9.36 6.42 0.80
CA SER A 55 -10.03 5.27 1.42
C SER A 55 -9.40 4.86 2.76
N ILE A 56 -8.09 5.04 2.92
CA ILE A 56 -7.41 4.84 4.21
C ILE A 56 -7.91 5.86 5.23
N VAL A 57 -7.89 7.15 4.88
CA VAL A 57 -8.31 8.25 5.74
C VAL A 57 -9.78 8.12 6.17
N GLU A 58 -10.65 7.65 5.28
CA GLU A 58 -12.07 7.44 5.57
C GLU A 58 -12.31 6.41 6.70
N LYS A 59 -11.42 5.43 6.83
CA LYS A 59 -11.50 4.38 7.86
C LYS A 59 -10.61 4.66 9.06
N PHE A 60 -9.44 5.23 8.82
CA PHE A 60 -8.39 5.41 9.81
C PHE A 60 -7.85 6.84 9.71
N PRO A 61 -8.32 7.76 10.56
CA PRO A 61 -7.82 9.13 10.53
C PRO A 61 -6.32 9.15 10.78
N CYS A 62 -5.59 9.85 9.93
CA CYS A 62 -4.14 9.94 10.02
C CYS A 62 -3.63 11.27 9.43
N ARG A 63 -2.47 11.74 9.93
CA ARG A 63 -1.79 12.85 9.26
C ARG A 63 -1.15 12.33 7.98
N VAL A 64 -1.61 12.84 6.84
CA VAL A 64 -1.07 12.48 5.52
C VAL A 64 0.04 13.44 5.12
N LEU A 65 1.20 12.90 4.74
CA LEU A 65 2.33 13.64 4.16
C LEU A 65 2.55 13.09 2.75
N PHE A 66 1.92 13.73 1.77
CA PHE A 66 1.85 13.23 0.40
C PHE A 66 2.92 13.89 -0.47
N ILE A 67 3.88 13.10 -0.96
CA ILE A 67 4.97 13.53 -1.84
C ILE A 67 4.57 13.21 -3.27
N THR A 68 4.44 14.24 -4.10
CA THR A 68 4.26 14.11 -5.55
C THR A 68 5.56 14.43 -6.25
N HIS A 69 6.17 13.44 -6.86
CA HIS A 69 7.41 13.61 -7.61
C HIS A 69 7.11 13.72 -9.11
N ASP A 70 7.43 14.87 -9.68
CA ASP A 70 7.44 15.08 -11.13
C ASP A 70 8.86 14.76 -11.66
N ASP A 71 9.05 13.55 -12.16
CA ASP A 71 10.31 13.07 -12.71
C ASP A 71 10.49 13.43 -14.21
N GLN A 72 9.47 13.99 -14.85
CA GLN A 72 9.51 14.44 -16.25
C GLN A 72 10.06 15.87 -16.37
N THR A 73 9.85 16.69 -15.35
CA THR A 73 10.30 18.08 -15.33
C THR A 73 11.75 18.17 -14.90
N LYS A 74 12.60 18.78 -15.75
CA LYS A 74 14.03 19.02 -15.43
C LYS A 74 14.25 20.24 -14.52
N LYS A 75 13.24 21.07 -14.31
CA LYS A 75 13.35 22.26 -13.44
C LYS A 75 13.16 21.87 -11.98
N ASN A 76 14.06 22.36 -11.15
CA ASN A 76 13.93 22.20 -9.70
C ASN A 76 12.72 23.01 -9.20
N PHE A 77 11.84 22.35 -8.48
CA PHE A 77 10.80 23.03 -7.71
C PHE A 77 10.47 22.25 -6.44
N LEU A 78 10.02 22.97 -5.45
CA LEU A 78 9.42 22.44 -4.23
C LEU A 78 8.23 23.34 -3.88
N LYS A 79 7.05 22.74 -3.84
CA LYS A 79 5.79 23.43 -3.50
C LYS A 79 5.12 22.66 -2.38
N THR A 80 4.52 23.39 -1.45
CA THR A 80 3.77 22.80 -0.36
C THR A 80 2.36 23.36 -0.33
N ALA A 81 1.43 22.48 0.01
CA ALA A 81 0.05 22.82 0.23
C ALA A 81 -0.51 22.02 1.39
N ILE A 82 -1.54 22.55 2.02
CA ILE A 82 -2.24 21.90 3.12
C ILE A 82 -3.72 21.76 2.81
N SER A 83 -4.33 20.73 3.38
CA SER A 83 -5.78 20.53 3.34
C SER A 83 -6.24 19.77 4.58
N VAL A 84 -7.56 19.70 4.78
CA VAL A 84 -8.17 18.88 5.82
C VAL A 84 -9.08 17.87 5.16
N LEU A 85 -8.91 16.62 5.51
CA LEU A 85 -9.65 15.47 5.01
C LEU A 85 -10.68 15.05 6.06
N PHE A 86 -11.93 14.90 5.66
CA PHE A 86 -13.03 14.47 6.53
C PHE A 86 -13.34 13.01 6.31
N GLN A 87 -13.69 12.31 7.38
CA GLN A 87 -14.27 10.97 7.27
C GLN A 87 -15.67 11.05 6.63
N LYS A 88 -16.06 10.05 5.85
CA LYS A 88 -17.33 10.03 5.10
C LYS A 88 -18.54 9.58 5.91
N GLU A 89 -18.37 9.09 7.12
CA GLU A 89 -19.52 8.71 7.95
C GLU A 89 -20.39 9.94 8.22
N LYS A 90 -21.70 9.81 7.99
CA LYS A 90 -22.67 10.92 7.98
C LYS A 90 -22.68 11.75 9.26
N ASP A 91 -22.21 11.19 10.38
CA ASP A 91 -22.17 11.84 11.70
C ASP A 91 -20.75 11.98 12.24
N SER A 92 -19.70 11.72 11.43
CA SER A 92 -18.34 11.88 11.90
C SER A 92 -17.92 13.34 11.88
N ASP A 93 -17.67 13.87 13.08
CA ASP A 93 -17.05 15.19 13.25
C ASP A 93 -15.53 15.13 13.15
N THR A 94 -14.98 13.96 12.81
CA THR A 94 -13.54 13.71 12.77
C THR A 94 -12.94 14.08 11.44
N ALA A 95 -11.80 14.76 11.51
CA ALA A 95 -11.01 15.13 10.35
C ALA A 95 -9.51 15.01 10.67
N CYS A 96 -8.70 14.96 9.64
CA CYS A 96 -7.24 14.90 9.77
C CYS A 96 -6.52 15.79 8.76
N ASP A 97 -5.25 16.07 9.03
CA ASP A 97 -4.43 16.94 8.19
C ASP A 97 -3.89 16.21 6.95
N SER A 98 -3.78 16.93 5.85
CA SER A 98 -2.93 16.55 4.71
C SER A 98 -1.95 17.67 4.38
N ILE A 99 -0.69 17.31 4.27
CA ILE A 99 0.40 18.13 3.79
C ILE A 99 0.87 17.56 2.46
N ASP A 100 0.67 18.29 1.39
CA ASP A 100 1.03 17.91 0.03
C ASP A 100 2.33 18.58 -0.38
N ILE A 101 3.30 17.82 -0.85
CA ILE A 101 4.63 18.27 -1.27
C ILE A 101 4.82 17.89 -2.74
N GLY A 102 4.75 18.87 -3.62
CA GLY A 102 5.15 18.72 -5.02
C GLY A 102 6.63 19.00 -5.18
N VAL A 103 7.38 18.09 -5.80
CA VAL A 103 8.83 18.22 -5.93
C VAL A 103 9.33 17.71 -7.28
N SER A 104 10.41 18.33 -7.79
CA SER A 104 11.11 17.89 -8.99
C SER A 104 12.60 18.23 -8.90
N GLY A 105 13.39 17.50 -9.69
CA GLY A 105 14.84 17.71 -9.81
C GLY A 105 15.58 17.47 -8.49
N SER A 106 16.62 18.23 -8.23
CA SER A 106 17.46 18.08 -7.02
C SER A 106 16.76 18.45 -5.71
N ASP A 107 15.61 19.13 -5.78
CA ASP A 107 14.86 19.51 -4.58
C ASP A 107 14.26 18.32 -3.85
N ILE A 108 14.19 17.16 -4.49
CA ILE A 108 13.77 15.88 -3.88
C ILE A 108 14.64 15.53 -2.65
N GLU A 109 15.91 15.92 -2.65
CA GLU A 109 16.83 15.70 -1.55
C GLU A 109 16.46 16.46 -0.27
N LYS A 110 15.66 17.52 -0.38
CA LYS A 110 15.19 18.36 0.72
C LYS A 110 13.96 17.77 1.43
N VAL A 111 13.25 16.85 0.76
CA VAL A 111 11.97 16.31 1.25
C VAL A 111 12.05 15.67 2.64
N PRO A 112 13.04 14.83 2.99
CA PRO A 112 13.12 14.25 4.34
C PRO A 112 13.26 15.31 5.45
N TYR A 113 14.00 16.37 5.20
CA TYR A 113 14.21 17.47 6.14
C TYR A 113 12.93 18.32 6.29
N LEU A 114 12.18 18.48 5.19
CA LEU A 114 10.90 19.18 5.21
C LEU A 114 9.84 18.39 5.99
N LEU A 115 9.80 17.07 5.84
CA LEU A 115 8.81 16.22 6.51
C LEU A 115 9.03 16.11 8.02
N SER A 116 10.28 16.01 8.45
CA SER A 116 10.63 15.69 9.85
C SER A 116 9.93 16.56 10.89
N PRO A 117 9.82 17.89 10.75
CA PRO A 117 9.15 18.74 11.72
C PRO A 117 7.62 18.56 11.76
N HIS A 118 7.05 17.88 10.77
CA HIS A 118 5.59 17.75 10.61
C HIS A 118 5.06 16.40 11.06
N PHE A 119 5.89 15.52 11.59
CA PHE A 119 5.38 14.29 12.22
C PHE A 119 4.66 14.63 13.53
N LEU A 120 3.50 14.03 13.72
CA LEU A 120 2.85 14.04 15.03
C LEU A 120 3.69 13.17 15.97
N PRO A 121 4.17 13.73 17.10
CA PRO A 121 4.98 12.98 18.03
C PRO A 121 4.19 11.82 18.63
N ASP A 122 4.90 10.80 19.10
CA ASP A 122 4.36 9.59 19.76
C ASP A 122 3.44 8.71 18.89
N LEU A 123 3.21 9.09 17.63
CA LEU A 123 2.43 8.27 16.70
C LEU A 123 3.35 7.51 15.73
N PRO A 124 3.02 6.25 15.40
CA PRO A 124 3.79 5.48 14.45
C PRO A 124 3.80 6.15 13.07
N ILE A 125 4.88 5.91 12.32
CA ILE A 125 5.05 6.45 10.98
C ILE A 125 4.97 5.27 10.00
N TYR A 126 4.01 5.33 9.08
CA TYR A 126 3.85 4.38 8.00
C TYR A 126 4.27 5.01 6.69
N LEU A 127 5.10 4.30 5.93
CA LEU A 127 5.56 4.72 4.61
C LEU A 127 4.83 3.88 3.54
N PHE A 128 3.92 4.49 2.80
CA PHE A 128 3.34 3.90 1.62
C PHE A 128 4.17 4.27 0.39
N TRP A 129 4.86 3.27 -0.15
CA TRP A 129 5.74 3.40 -1.29
C TRP A 129 5.27 2.50 -2.45
N PRO A 130 4.28 2.92 -3.26
CA PRO A 130 3.70 2.12 -4.33
C PRO A 130 4.51 2.12 -5.63
N GLU A 131 5.73 2.59 -5.61
CA GLU A 131 6.66 2.62 -6.74
C GLU A 131 7.83 1.65 -6.51
N ASN A 132 8.61 1.37 -7.56
CA ASN A 132 9.81 0.56 -7.39
C ASN A 132 10.86 1.35 -6.56
N PRO A 133 11.22 0.90 -5.35
CA PRO A 133 12.15 1.63 -4.49
C PRO A 133 13.57 1.73 -5.06
N ILE A 134 13.91 0.88 -6.04
CA ILE A 134 15.23 0.90 -6.69
C ILE A 134 15.36 2.15 -7.58
N GLU A 135 14.27 2.62 -8.18
CA GLU A 135 14.27 3.77 -9.09
C GLU A 135 14.55 5.11 -8.37
N ASN A 136 14.16 5.21 -7.12
CA ASN A 136 14.45 6.39 -6.29
C ASN A 136 15.03 6.00 -4.94
N LYS A 137 16.12 5.22 -5.02
CA LYS A 137 16.77 4.64 -3.86
C LYS A 137 17.20 5.70 -2.83
N GLY A 138 17.71 6.83 -3.28
CA GLY A 138 18.22 7.90 -2.39
C GLY A 138 17.14 8.42 -1.44
N LEU A 139 15.98 8.77 -1.97
CA LEU A 139 14.85 9.25 -1.16
C LEU A 139 14.28 8.13 -0.29
N PHE A 140 14.05 6.93 -0.88
CA PHE A 140 13.53 5.79 -0.15
C PHE A 140 14.38 5.44 1.07
N GLU A 141 15.72 5.35 0.91
CA GLU A 141 16.66 5.05 2.00
C GLU A 141 16.63 6.08 3.14
N LYS A 142 16.32 7.34 2.82
CA LYS A 142 16.16 8.40 3.83
C LYS A 142 14.81 8.30 4.55
N LEU A 143 13.71 8.10 3.82
CA LEU A 143 12.36 8.06 4.40
C LEU A 143 12.09 6.79 5.21
N LYS A 144 12.62 5.64 4.78
CA LYS A 144 12.44 4.38 5.52
C LYS A 144 12.98 4.43 6.96
N LYS A 145 13.95 5.32 7.24
CA LYS A 145 14.52 5.47 8.59
C LYS A 145 13.51 6.01 9.60
N PHE A 146 12.48 6.69 9.14
CA PHE A 146 11.40 7.18 10.00
C PHE A 146 10.31 6.12 10.23
N ALA A 147 10.18 5.16 9.32
CA ALA A 147 9.04 4.28 9.25
C ALA A 147 9.14 3.08 10.21
N SER A 148 8.08 2.84 10.98
CA SER A 148 7.84 1.60 11.70
C SER A 148 7.19 0.53 10.83
N ARG A 149 6.50 0.95 9.74
CA ARG A 149 5.90 0.07 8.73
C ARG A 149 6.10 0.63 7.33
N ILE A 150 6.46 -0.25 6.39
CA ILE A 150 6.57 0.10 4.97
C ILE A 150 5.56 -0.74 4.19
N ILE A 151 4.72 -0.06 3.41
CA ILE A 151 3.70 -0.67 2.57
C ILE A 151 4.16 -0.50 1.12
N PHE A 152 4.44 -1.62 0.47
CA PHE A 152 4.80 -1.66 -0.94
C PHE A 152 3.57 -1.92 -1.82
N ASP A 153 3.78 -1.80 -3.12
CA ASP A 153 2.94 -2.38 -4.13
C ASP A 153 3.80 -3.32 -5.00
N SER A 154 3.60 -4.61 -4.84
CA SER A 154 4.36 -5.61 -5.58
C SER A 154 4.22 -5.52 -7.10
N GLU A 155 3.16 -4.85 -7.59
CA GLU A 155 2.98 -4.57 -9.01
C GLU A 155 3.96 -3.53 -9.58
N SER A 156 4.59 -2.74 -8.73
CA SER A 156 5.61 -1.78 -9.15
C SER A 156 6.96 -2.41 -9.49
N PHE A 157 7.16 -3.68 -9.15
CA PHE A 157 8.39 -4.41 -9.44
C PHE A 157 8.31 -5.11 -10.80
N GLU A 158 9.45 -5.31 -11.44
CA GLU A 158 9.54 -6.02 -12.73
C GLU A 158 9.07 -7.47 -12.65
N SER A 159 9.19 -8.09 -11.47
CA SER A 159 8.71 -9.45 -11.23
C SER A 159 8.44 -9.72 -9.76
N VAL A 160 7.55 -10.68 -9.49
CA VAL A 160 7.27 -11.17 -8.12
C VAL A 160 8.55 -11.72 -7.46
N TYR A 161 9.44 -12.32 -8.23
CA TYR A 161 10.72 -12.81 -7.71
C TYR A 161 11.62 -11.68 -7.22
N GLN A 162 11.71 -10.59 -7.98
CA GLN A 162 12.45 -9.39 -7.57
C GLN A 162 11.85 -8.79 -6.29
N PHE A 163 10.54 -8.65 -6.24
CA PHE A 163 9.83 -8.20 -5.04
C PHE A 163 10.11 -9.09 -3.83
N ALA A 164 9.93 -10.40 -3.97
CA ALA A 164 10.14 -11.35 -2.88
C ALA A 164 11.59 -11.30 -2.35
N ARG A 165 12.58 -11.29 -3.25
CA ARG A 165 13.99 -11.15 -2.85
C ARG A 165 14.25 -9.85 -2.11
N TYR A 166 13.74 -8.75 -2.64
CA TYR A 166 13.90 -7.42 -2.04
C TYR A 166 13.29 -7.39 -0.63
N THR A 167 12.05 -7.83 -0.49
CA THR A 167 11.34 -7.84 0.80
C THR A 167 12.01 -8.74 1.82
N LEU A 168 12.41 -9.96 1.43
CA LEU A 168 13.16 -10.87 2.31
C LEU A 168 14.49 -10.28 2.79
N GLN A 169 15.21 -9.58 1.91
CA GLN A 169 16.44 -8.89 2.29
C GLN A 169 16.16 -7.75 3.26
N MET A 170 15.13 -6.95 2.99
CA MET A 170 14.72 -5.84 3.84
C MET A 170 14.31 -6.32 5.25
N THR A 171 13.53 -7.39 5.35
CA THR A 171 13.12 -7.98 6.63
C THR A 171 14.32 -8.45 7.47
N LYS A 172 15.34 -9.01 6.82
CA LYS A 172 16.57 -9.43 7.52
C LYS A 172 17.40 -8.25 8.03
N VAL A 173 17.48 -7.18 7.25
CA VAL A 173 18.29 -5.99 7.58
C VAL A 173 17.58 -5.07 8.57
N HIS A 174 16.25 -5.05 8.55
CA HIS A 174 15.42 -4.15 9.35
C HIS A 174 14.37 -4.95 10.16
N PRO A 175 14.78 -5.73 11.18
CA PRO A 175 13.88 -6.64 11.90
C PRO A 175 12.79 -5.93 12.72
N PHE A 176 12.93 -4.62 12.96
CA PHE A 176 11.95 -3.81 13.70
C PHE A 176 11.00 -3.03 12.80
N VAL A 177 11.07 -3.22 11.48
CA VAL A 177 10.19 -2.59 10.51
C VAL A 177 9.24 -3.64 9.95
N ASP A 178 7.94 -3.37 10.04
CA ASP A 178 6.93 -4.20 9.41
C ASP A 178 6.88 -3.94 7.91
N PHE A 179 6.82 -4.99 7.11
CA PHE A 179 6.64 -4.90 5.67
C PHE A 179 5.28 -5.45 5.26
N ALA A 180 4.57 -4.71 4.43
CA ALA A 180 3.27 -5.09 3.90
C ALA A 180 3.21 -4.84 2.39
N ASP A 181 2.29 -5.52 1.71
CA ASP A 181 1.96 -5.30 0.31
C ASP A 181 0.49 -4.91 0.17
N ILE A 182 0.20 -3.84 -0.58
CA ILE A 182 -1.18 -3.39 -0.80
C ILE A 182 -2.02 -4.47 -1.49
N GLN A 183 -1.42 -5.34 -2.31
CA GLN A 183 -2.11 -6.42 -3.00
C GLN A 183 -2.74 -7.44 -2.04
N TRP A 184 -2.23 -7.54 -0.82
CA TRP A 184 -2.81 -8.37 0.23
C TRP A 184 -4.21 -7.88 0.66
N ILE A 185 -4.44 -6.58 0.66
CA ILE A 185 -5.72 -5.96 1.04
C ILE A 185 -6.81 -6.27 0.01
N TYR A 186 -6.46 -6.29 -1.28
CA TYR A 186 -7.42 -6.60 -2.35
C TYR A 186 -8.00 -8.01 -2.29
N MET A 187 -7.36 -8.91 -1.56
CA MET A 187 -7.86 -10.28 -1.36
C MET A 187 -8.82 -10.42 -0.18
N GLU A 188 -9.05 -9.38 0.61
CA GLU A 188 -9.83 -9.48 1.84
C GLU A 188 -11.23 -10.04 1.61
N ASN A 189 -11.92 -9.57 0.57
CA ASN A 189 -13.25 -10.07 0.22
C ASN A 189 -13.22 -11.56 -0.17
N TRP A 190 -12.21 -12.01 -0.90
CA TRP A 190 -12.03 -13.42 -1.25
C TRP A 190 -11.74 -14.28 -0.04
N LYS A 191 -10.87 -13.83 0.86
CA LYS A 191 -10.56 -14.53 2.12
C LYS A 191 -11.81 -14.69 2.97
N ASN A 192 -12.60 -13.64 3.12
CA ASN A 192 -13.83 -13.64 3.89
C ASN A 192 -14.90 -14.55 3.25
N CYS A 193 -15.02 -14.55 1.92
CA CYS A 193 -15.93 -15.42 1.19
C CYS A 193 -15.59 -16.91 1.42
N ILE A 194 -14.32 -17.29 1.30
CA ILE A 194 -13.86 -18.66 1.54
C ILE A 194 -14.06 -19.05 3.01
N ALA A 195 -13.68 -18.19 3.96
CA ALA A 195 -13.88 -18.44 5.38
C ALA A 195 -15.35 -18.67 5.73
N ALA A 196 -16.26 -17.85 5.17
CA ALA A 196 -17.70 -18.01 5.35
C ALA A 196 -18.26 -19.29 4.70
N THR A 197 -17.71 -19.67 3.53
CA THR A 197 -18.16 -20.87 2.81
C THR A 197 -17.78 -22.16 3.52
N PHE A 198 -16.58 -22.19 4.11
CA PHE A 198 -16.00 -23.38 4.76
C PHE A 198 -15.94 -23.27 6.28
N TYR A 199 -16.86 -22.52 6.90
CA TYR A 199 -16.84 -22.31 8.34
C TYR A 199 -17.23 -23.55 9.16
N SER A 200 -18.05 -24.48 8.61
CA SER A 200 -18.44 -25.71 9.31
C SER A 200 -17.36 -26.78 9.20
N GLU A 201 -17.22 -27.58 10.25
CA GLU A 201 -16.23 -28.66 10.32
C GLU A 201 -16.33 -29.62 9.11
N GLU A 202 -17.55 -30.03 8.75
CA GLU A 202 -17.79 -30.90 7.59
C GLU A 202 -17.26 -30.31 6.28
N ARG A 203 -17.50 -29.00 6.04
CA ARG A 203 -17.03 -28.33 4.83
C ARG A 203 -15.52 -28.11 4.86
N LEU A 204 -14.99 -27.81 6.02
CA LEU A 204 -13.55 -27.64 6.21
C LEU A 204 -12.78 -28.93 5.92
N GLU A 205 -13.30 -30.08 6.40
CA GLU A 205 -12.70 -31.38 6.12
C GLU A 205 -12.76 -31.73 4.61
N LYS A 206 -13.87 -31.40 3.92
CA LYS A 206 -13.94 -31.52 2.46
C LYS A 206 -12.89 -30.67 1.75
N LEU A 207 -12.65 -29.45 2.23
CA LEU A 207 -11.61 -28.56 1.67
C LEU A 207 -10.21 -29.13 1.93
N LYS A 208 -9.93 -29.61 3.14
CA LYS A 208 -8.65 -30.24 3.49
C LYS A 208 -8.36 -31.49 2.64
N GLY A 209 -9.39 -32.26 2.33
CA GLY A 209 -9.30 -33.45 1.48
C GLY A 209 -9.19 -33.16 -0.03
N SER A 210 -9.17 -31.91 -0.43
CA SER A 210 -9.05 -31.52 -1.85
C SER A 210 -7.66 -31.84 -2.39
N LYS A 211 -7.59 -32.60 -3.49
CA LYS A 211 -6.32 -32.91 -4.17
C LYS A 211 -5.86 -31.80 -5.10
N ILE A 212 -6.81 -31.10 -5.73
CA ILE A 212 -6.51 -30.00 -6.67
C ILE A 212 -7.46 -28.85 -6.39
N ILE A 213 -6.88 -27.65 -6.24
CA ILE A 213 -7.61 -26.39 -6.19
C ILE A 213 -7.15 -25.53 -7.36
N GLU A 214 -8.09 -25.12 -8.21
CA GLU A 214 -7.80 -24.26 -9.36
C GLU A 214 -8.19 -22.81 -9.04
N ILE A 215 -7.26 -21.89 -9.26
CA ILE A 215 -7.48 -20.45 -9.16
C ILE A 215 -7.35 -19.85 -10.54
N HIS A 216 -8.47 -19.42 -11.10
CA HIS A 216 -8.52 -18.71 -12.37
C HIS A 216 -8.44 -17.22 -12.13
N TYR A 217 -7.50 -16.55 -12.77
CA TYR A 217 -7.31 -15.09 -12.64
C TYR A 217 -7.23 -14.42 -14.02
N THR A 218 -7.70 -13.18 -14.11
CA THR A 218 -7.60 -12.39 -15.35
C THR A 218 -6.16 -11.96 -15.56
N ALA A 219 -5.64 -12.22 -16.76
CA ALA A 219 -4.28 -11.84 -17.17
C ALA A 219 -4.33 -10.85 -18.34
N ALA A 220 -3.48 -9.82 -18.28
CA ALA A 220 -3.28 -8.92 -19.41
C ALA A 220 -2.27 -9.50 -20.41
N HIS A 221 -2.48 -9.24 -21.72
CA HIS A 221 -1.65 -9.84 -22.76
C HIS A 221 -0.19 -9.34 -22.76
N ASN A 222 0.07 -8.12 -22.26
CA ASN A 222 1.32 -7.40 -22.47
C ASN A 222 2.20 -7.24 -21.22
N LEU A 223 1.84 -7.83 -20.09
CA LEU A 223 2.62 -7.75 -18.87
C LEU A 223 3.20 -9.12 -18.51
N SER A 224 4.47 -9.15 -18.15
CA SER A 224 5.19 -10.37 -17.71
C SER A 224 4.54 -11.00 -16.48
N PHE A 225 3.90 -10.18 -15.65
CA PHE A 225 2.99 -10.55 -14.58
C PHE A 225 1.75 -9.64 -14.66
N ALA A 226 0.60 -10.23 -14.87
CA ALA A 226 -0.66 -9.49 -14.74
C ALA A 226 -0.94 -9.27 -13.25
N GLN A 227 -1.50 -8.12 -12.94
CA GLN A 227 -1.86 -7.67 -11.59
C GLN A 227 -2.52 -8.76 -10.75
N ASN A 228 -3.46 -9.48 -11.33
CA ASN A 228 -4.19 -10.53 -10.64
C ASN A 228 -3.38 -11.82 -10.37
N ALA A 229 -2.22 -12.01 -11.02
CA ALA A 229 -1.35 -13.17 -10.76
C ALA A 229 -0.74 -13.12 -9.35
N ILE A 230 -0.38 -11.93 -8.86
CA ILE A 230 0.14 -11.72 -7.52
C ILE A 230 -0.94 -12.05 -6.50
N GLN A 231 -2.16 -11.58 -6.73
CA GLN A 231 -3.29 -11.87 -5.85
C GLN A 231 -3.61 -13.37 -5.82
N ALA A 232 -3.58 -14.05 -6.96
CA ALA A 232 -3.76 -15.50 -7.03
C ALA A 232 -2.66 -16.25 -6.26
N LEU A 233 -1.41 -15.80 -6.37
CA LEU A 233 -0.28 -16.36 -5.64
C LEU A 233 -0.42 -16.15 -4.12
N TYR A 234 -0.82 -14.98 -3.69
CA TYR A 234 -1.07 -14.69 -2.27
C TYR A 234 -2.25 -15.48 -1.73
N PHE A 235 -3.31 -15.61 -2.53
CA PHE A 235 -4.50 -16.31 -2.11
C PHE A 235 -4.22 -17.80 -1.86
N GLN A 236 -3.50 -18.48 -2.75
CA GLN A 236 -3.09 -19.85 -2.53
C GLN A 236 -2.16 -20.01 -1.32
N GLY A 237 -1.20 -19.07 -1.13
CA GLY A 237 -0.31 -19.07 0.03
C GLY A 237 -1.07 -18.87 1.35
N TRP A 238 -2.04 -17.97 1.36
CA TRP A 238 -2.93 -17.77 2.51
C TRP A 238 -3.72 -19.03 2.83
N LEU A 239 -4.34 -19.64 1.82
CA LEU A 239 -5.18 -20.81 2.02
C LEU A 239 -4.35 -22.02 2.50
N SER A 240 -3.19 -22.28 1.89
CA SER A 240 -2.30 -23.36 2.32
C SER A 240 -1.81 -23.15 3.77
N SER A 241 -1.49 -21.91 4.15
CA SER A 241 -1.11 -21.62 5.53
C SER A 241 -2.24 -21.83 6.54
N ARG A 242 -3.51 -21.58 6.14
CA ARG A 242 -4.67 -21.80 7.02
C ARG A 242 -5.04 -23.28 7.16
N LEU A 243 -4.67 -24.10 6.17
CA LEU A 243 -4.93 -25.53 6.15
C LEU A 243 -3.72 -26.36 6.62
N ASP A 244 -2.65 -25.68 7.06
CA ASP A 244 -1.40 -26.31 7.50
C ASP A 244 -0.77 -27.20 6.42
N TRP A 245 -0.84 -26.74 5.18
CA TRP A 245 -0.23 -27.45 4.05
C TRP A 245 1.20 -26.97 3.81
N HIS A 246 2.14 -27.90 3.78
CA HIS A 246 3.56 -27.62 3.61
C HIS A 246 3.96 -27.63 2.14
N PHE A 247 4.64 -26.56 1.70
CA PHE A 247 5.13 -26.45 0.33
C PHE A 247 6.11 -27.57 0.00
N SER A 248 5.89 -28.22 -1.14
CA SER A 248 6.75 -29.27 -1.68
C SER A 248 7.52 -28.79 -2.90
N LYS A 249 6.84 -28.38 -3.96
CA LYS A 249 7.45 -27.92 -5.21
C LYS A 249 6.56 -26.99 -6.01
N GLY A 250 7.20 -26.20 -6.89
CA GLY A 250 6.53 -25.40 -7.90
C GLY A 250 6.97 -25.84 -9.30
N ASP A 251 6.02 -25.95 -10.23
CA ASP A 251 6.27 -26.26 -11.63
C ASP A 251 5.45 -25.34 -12.53
N LYS A 252 6.08 -24.81 -13.56
CA LYS A 252 5.41 -23.95 -14.56
C LYS A 252 5.39 -24.65 -15.90
N LYS A 253 4.21 -25.10 -16.33
CA LYS A 253 4.01 -25.67 -17.66
C LYS A 253 3.15 -24.74 -18.49
N SER A 254 3.69 -24.31 -19.63
CA SER A 254 3.02 -23.31 -20.48
C SER A 254 2.71 -22.04 -19.68
N LYS A 255 1.44 -21.70 -19.49
CA LYS A 255 0.97 -20.53 -18.76
C LYS A 255 0.44 -20.85 -17.36
N THR A 256 0.33 -22.13 -17.00
CA THR A 256 -0.19 -22.58 -15.70
C THR A 256 0.96 -22.77 -14.72
N LEU A 257 0.84 -22.19 -13.54
CA LEU A 257 1.73 -22.44 -12.41
C LEU A 257 1.06 -23.47 -11.50
N THR A 258 1.73 -24.60 -11.29
CA THR A 258 1.31 -25.65 -10.34
C THR A 258 2.18 -25.56 -9.11
N ILE A 259 1.57 -25.45 -7.94
CA ILE A 259 2.25 -25.42 -6.65
C ILE A 259 1.75 -26.59 -5.83
N SER A 260 2.64 -27.52 -5.55
CA SER A 260 2.33 -28.76 -4.81
C SER A 260 2.61 -28.58 -3.33
N TYR A 261 1.72 -29.14 -2.52
CA TYR A 261 1.80 -29.15 -1.07
C TYR A 261 1.62 -30.59 -0.58
N ASN A 262 2.28 -30.91 0.53
CA ASN A 262 2.31 -32.26 1.07
C ASN A 262 2.66 -33.30 -0.03
N GLU A 263 2.03 -34.48 0.00
CA GLU A 263 2.28 -35.52 -1.02
C GLU A 263 1.30 -35.41 -2.20
N ASP A 264 0.04 -35.04 -1.96
CA ASP A 264 -1.07 -35.22 -2.91
C ASP A 264 -1.87 -33.95 -3.25
N THR A 265 -1.57 -32.82 -2.64
CA THR A 265 -2.36 -31.58 -2.84
C THR A 265 -1.64 -30.60 -3.74
N ALA A 266 -2.34 -29.99 -4.68
CA ALA A 266 -1.79 -28.98 -5.56
C ALA A 266 -2.75 -27.82 -5.83
N PHE A 267 -2.20 -26.59 -5.91
CA PHE A 267 -2.87 -25.46 -6.53
C PHE A 267 -2.44 -25.33 -7.99
N LYS A 268 -3.41 -25.03 -8.86
CA LYS A 268 -3.15 -24.63 -10.24
C LYS A 268 -3.58 -23.17 -10.43
N LEU A 269 -2.65 -22.29 -10.72
CA LEU A 269 -2.92 -20.89 -11.05
C LEU A 269 -3.02 -20.76 -12.57
N ILE A 270 -4.22 -20.44 -13.06
CA ILE A 270 -4.57 -20.51 -14.47
C ILE A 270 -4.97 -19.12 -14.97
N PRO A 271 -4.15 -18.48 -15.82
CA PRO A 271 -4.50 -17.19 -16.39
C PRO A 271 -5.65 -17.31 -17.40
N LYS A 272 -6.61 -16.40 -17.33
CA LYS A 272 -7.66 -16.18 -18.32
C LYS A 272 -7.41 -14.85 -19.00
N TYR A 273 -7.28 -14.87 -20.30
CA TYR A 273 -7.07 -13.67 -21.11
C TYR A 273 -8.43 -13.17 -21.60
N ASN A 274 -8.74 -11.91 -21.32
CA ASN A 274 -9.91 -11.28 -21.93
C ASN A 274 -9.65 -11.14 -23.44
N LYS A 275 -10.66 -11.51 -24.23
CA LYS A 275 -10.65 -11.37 -25.68
C LYS A 275 -10.72 -9.91 -26.07
#